data_307964d17a4ba661b963c0ce68a754e5
#
_entry.id   307964d17a4ba661b963c0ce68a754e5
#
_cell.length_a   1.000
_cell.length_b   1.000
_cell.length_c   1.000
_cell.angle_alpha   90.00
_cell.angle_beta   90.00
_cell.angle_gamma   90.00
#
_symmetry.space_group_name_H-M   'P 1'
#
loop_
_entity.id
_entity.type
_entity.pdbx_description
1 polymer ?
#
loop_
_entity_poly.entity_id
_entity_poly.type
_entity_poly.pdbx_seq_one_letter_code
_entity_poly.pdbx_strand_id
1 'polypeptide(L)'
;MLKEQLKEVEHRIQAACDRAGRKREEVTLIAVSKTKPVSMIEETYQLGIHVYGENKVQELTEKYEILPKDIEWHMIGHLQTNKVKYIVGKTALIHSVDSLKLAETIEKEAAKKNCVQDILVEVNVAQEESKFGLKVDEVIPLSLIHISEPTRLDVIS
;
A
#
# COMPACT_ATOMS: atom_id res chain seq x y z
N MET A 1 11.47 -23.65 -5.65
CA MET A 1 11.64 -22.50 -6.57
C MET A 1 11.32 -21.17 -5.88
N LEU A 2 10.12 -20.92 -5.38
CA LEU A 2 9.80 -19.69 -4.65
C LEU A 2 10.68 -19.47 -3.42
N LYS A 3 10.98 -20.50 -2.69
CA LYS A 3 11.84 -20.44 -1.50
C LYS A 3 13.26 -19.95 -1.82
N GLU A 4 13.84 -20.42 -2.90
CA GLU A 4 15.18 -20.00 -3.33
C GLU A 4 15.18 -18.55 -3.82
N GLN A 5 14.15 -18.19 -4.58
CA GLN A 5 13.98 -16.80 -5.05
C GLN A 5 13.80 -15.82 -3.89
N LEU A 6 13.00 -16.19 -2.88
CA LEU A 6 12.81 -15.38 -1.69
C LEU A 6 14.12 -15.19 -0.91
N LYS A 7 14.89 -16.28 -0.73
CA LYS A 7 16.21 -16.20 -0.07
C LYS A 7 17.16 -15.24 -0.79
N GLU A 8 17.17 -15.27 -2.10
CA GLU A 8 18.00 -14.36 -2.91
C GLU A 8 17.58 -12.90 -2.71
N VAL A 9 16.27 -12.62 -2.73
CA VAL A 9 15.74 -11.27 -2.48
C VAL A 9 16.10 -10.79 -1.09
N GLU A 10 15.88 -11.61 -0.06
CA GLU A 10 16.23 -11.28 1.33
C GLU A 10 17.74 -11.03 1.50
N HIS A 11 18.58 -11.84 0.85
CA HIS A 11 20.02 -11.64 0.86
C HIS A 11 20.42 -10.27 0.28
N ARG A 12 19.81 -9.88 -0.83
CA ARG A 12 20.07 -8.57 -1.45
C ARG A 12 19.61 -7.41 -0.58
N ILE A 13 18.44 -7.53 0.05
CA ILE A 13 17.93 -6.51 0.96
C ILE A 13 18.87 -6.36 2.16
N GLN A 14 19.26 -7.47 2.78
CA GLN A 14 20.18 -7.46 3.92
C GLN A 14 21.53 -6.83 3.55
N ALA A 15 22.11 -7.19 2.41
CA ALA A 15 23.36 -6.63 1.92
C ALA A 15 23.24 -5.11 1.70
N ALA A 16 22.13 -4.64 1.16
CA ALA A 16 21.88 -3.21 0.98
C ALA A 16 21.73 -2.47 2.32
N CYS A 17 21.04 -3.07 3.28
CA CYS A 17 20.91 -2.52 4.63
C CYS A 17 22.28 -2.42 5.30
N ASP A 18 23.11 -3.45 5.21
CA ASP A 18 24.45 -3.47 5.79
C ASP A 18 25.32 -2.35 5.20
N ARG A 19 25.28 -2.14 3.89
CA ARG A 19 26.01 -1.04 3.23
C ARG A 19 25.52 0.34 3.65
N ALA A 20 24.22 0.49 3.91
CA ALA A 20 23.61 1.76 4.28
C ALA A 20 23.62 2.03 5.78
N GLY A 21 24.11 1.11 6.60
CA GLY A 21 24.06 1.21 8.06
C GLY A 21 22.65 1.18 8.62
N ARG A 22 21.72 0.49 7.93
CA ARG A 22 20.32 0.36 8.33
C ARG A 22 20.01 -1.06 8.84
N LYS A 23 19.04 -1.14 9.71
CA LYS A 23 18.52 -2.44 10.16
C LYS A 23 17.57 -3.03 9.11
N ARG A 24 17.56 -4.37 8.99
CA ARG A 24 16.64 -5.07 8.07
C ARG A 24 15.17 -4.74 8.34
N GLU A 25 14.81 -4.59 9.62
CA GLU A 25 13.44 -4.30 10.08
C GLU A 25 12.93 -2.92 9.64
N GLU A 26 13.82 -2.01 9.25
CA GLU A 26 13.43 -0.69 8.73
C GLU A 26 12.93 -0.74 7.29
N VAL A 27 13.12 -1.89 6.60
CA VAL A 27 12.73 -2.08 5.21
C VAL A 27 11.61 -3.10 5.13
N THR A 28 10.47 -2.69 4.59
CA THR A 28 9.32 -3.58 4.37
C THR A 28 9.35 -4.13 2.95
N LEU A 29 9.41 -5.46 2.83
CA LEU A 29 9.26 -6.15 1.55
C LEU A 29 7.77 -6.42 1.30
N ILE A 30 7.24 -5.88 0.21
CA ILE A 30 5.87 -6.15 -0.23
C ILE A 30 5.90 -7.15 -1.38
N ALA A 31 5.30 -8.32 -1.17
CA ALA A 31 5.14 -9.29 -2.25
C ALA A 31 3.96 -8.89 -3.14
N VAL A 32 4.23 -8.54 -4.38
CA VAL A 32 3.20 -8.17 -5.35
C VAL A 32 2.48 -9.43 -5.82
N SER A 33 1.24 -9.60 -5.40
CA SER A 33 0.44 -10.80 -5.62
C SER A 33 -0.68 -10.64 -6.66
N LYS A 34 -0.72 -9.50 -7.34
CA LYS A 34 -1.68 -9.27 -8.43
C LYS A 34 -1.63 -10.41 -9.46
N THR A 35 -2.80 -10.86 -9.89
CA THR A 35 -2.96 -11.95 -10.87
C THR A 35 -2.42 -13.32 -10.42
N LYS A 36 -2.00 -13.45 -9.17
CA LYS A 36 -1.49 -14.72 -8.64
C LYS A 36 -2.60 -15.47 -7.87
N PRO A 37 -2.64 -16.81 -8.00
CA PRO A 37 -3.63 -17.61 -7.30
C PRO A 37 -3.39 -17.61 -5.78
N VAL A 38 -4.45 -17.86 -5.02
CA VAL A 38 -4.40 -17.96 -3.55
C VAL A 38 -3.35 -18.97 -3.08
N SER A 39 -3.24 -20.12 -3.76
CA SER A 39 -2.25 -21.17 -3.42
C SER A 39 -0.81 -20.68 -3.41
N MET A 40 -0.45 -19.78 -4.32
CA MET A 40 0.89 -19.20 -4.36
C MET A 40 1.13 -18.24 -3.18
N ILE A 41 0.09 -17.51 -2.77
CA ILE A 41 0.17 -16.64 -1.59
C ILE A 41 0.30 -17.49 -0.33
N GLU A 42 -0.46 -18.57 -0.22
CA GLU A 42 -0.35 -19.52 0.90
C GLU A 42 1.07 -20.12 1.01
N GLU A 43 1.67 -20.51 -0.12
CA GLU A 43 3.04 -21.02 -0.14
C GLU A 43 4.03 -19.97 0.39
N THR A 44 3.96 -18.73 -0.10
CA THR A 44 4.87 -17.67 0.35
C THR A 44 4.57 -17.22 1.78
N TYR A 45 3.32 -17.28 2.22
CA TYR A 45 2.94 -17.05 3.61
C TYR A 45 3.61 -18.06 4.55
N GLN A 46 3.63 -19.35 4.20
CA GLN A 46 4.35 -20.38 4.96
C GLN A 46 5.87 -20.16 5.00
N LEU A 47 6.40 -19.42 4.04
CA LEU A 47 7.82 -19.02 4.01
C LEU A 47 8.10 -17.73 4.83
N GLY A 48 7.07 -17.15 5.46
CA GLY A 48 7.21 -15.99 6.35
C GLY A 48 6.87 -14.64 5.72
N ILE A 49 6.32 -14.61 4.51
CA ILE A 49 5.82 -13.35 3.91
C ILE A 49 4.42 -13.05 4.48
N HIS A 50 4.27 -11.87 5.05
CA HIS A 50 3.01 -11.39 5.61
C HIS A 50 2.50 -10.08 5.01
N VAL A 51 3.24 -9.48 4.09
CA VAL A 51 2.90 -8.20 3.46
C VAL A 51 2.74 -8.40 1.96
N TYR A 52 1.56 -8.12 1.45
CA TYR A 52 1.20 -8.33 0.04
C TYR A 52 0.62 -7.07 -0.58
N GLY A 53 0.87 -6.90 -1.88
CA GLY A 53 0.37 -5.77 -2.66
C GLY A 53 -0.55 -6.20 -3.79
N GLU A 54 -1.71 -5.55 -3.88
CA GLU A 54 -2.71 -5.77 -4.94
C GLU A 54 -3.00 -4.50 -5.72
N ASN A 55 -3.31 -4.66 -6.99
CA ASN A 55 -3.66 -3.52 -7.87
C ASN A 55 -5.15 -3.26 -7.98
N LYS A 56 -5.97 -4.30 -7.79
CA LYS A 56 -7.43 -4.23 -7.97
C LYS A 56 -8.15 -4.47 -6.66
N VAL A 57 -9.11 -3.60 -6.35
CA VAL A 57 -9.93 -3.71 -5.14
C VAL A 57 -10.64 -5.05 -5.06
N GLN A 58 -11.24 -5.52 -6.15
CA GLN A 58 -11.95 -6.78 -6.17
C GLN A 58 -11.04 -7.96 -5.81
N GLU A 59 -9.86 -8.04 -6.43
CA GLU A 59 -8.89 -9.09 -6.16
C GLU A 59 -8.40 -9.05 -4.70
N LEU A 60 -8.14 -7.86 -4.18
CA LEU A 60 -7.75 -7.67 -2.79
C LEU A 60 -8.83 -8.15 -1.83
N THR A 61 -10.07 -7.75 -2.04
CA THR A 61 -11.18 -8.12 -1.15
C THR A 61 -11.48 -9.62 -1.16
N GLU A 62 -11.44 -10.25 -2.33
CA GLU A 62 -11.61 -11.70 -2.46
C GLU A 62 -10.51 -12.46 -1.70
N LYS A 63 -9.26 -12.08 -1.87
CA LYS A 63 -8.12 -12.67 -1.17
C LYS A 63 -8.17 -12.42 0.34
N TYR A 64 -8.57 -11.22 0.75
CA TYR A 64 -8.72 -10.86 2.15
C TYR A 64 -9.73 -11.79 2.88
N GLU A 65 -10.81 -12.17 2.23
CA GLU A 65 -11.82 -13.04 2.84
C GLU A 65 -11.34 -14.48 3.02
N ILE A 66 -10.50 -14.98 2.12
CA ILE A 66 -10.04 -16.37 2.07
C ILE A 66 -8.78 -16.60 2.90
N LEU A 67 -7.83 -15.66 2.86
CA LEU A 67 -6.49 -15.80 3.42
C LEU A 67 -6.43 -15.39 4.90
N PRO A 68 -5.34 -15.75 5.63
CA PRO A 68 -5.17 -15.41 7.03
C PRO A 68 -5.30 -13.91 7.31
N LYS A 69 -5.90 -13.57 8.44
CA LYS A 69 -6.23 -12.17 8.81
C LYS A 69 -5.03 -11.36 9.33
N ASP A 70 -3.90 -12.00 9.58
CA ASP A 70 -2.64 -11.34 9.95
C ASP A 70 -1.82 -10.89 8.73
N ILE A 71 -2.31 -11.14 7.52
CA ILE A 71 -1.72 -10.57 6.31
C ILE A 71 -1.98 -9.06 6.27
N GLU A 72 -0.91 -8.31 6.05
CA GLU A 72 -0.98 -6.88 5.79
C GLU A 72 -1.15 -6.64 4.28
N TRP A 73 -2.30 -6.13 3.90
CA TRP A 73 -2.62 -5.83 2.51
C TRP A 73 -2.29 -4.38 2.18
N HIS A 74 -1.58 -4.19 1.08
CA HIS A 74 -1.30 -2.87 0.51
C HIS A 74 -2.04 -2.70 -0.82
N MET A 75 -2.79 -1.64 -0.95
CA MET A 75 -3.36 -1.24 -2.25
C MET A 75 -2.30 -0.43 -3.00
N ILE A 76 -1.68 -1.03 -4.00
CA ILE A 76 -0.56 -0.43 -4.73
C ILE A 76 -0.94 0.06 -6.13
N GLY A 77 -2.15 -0.25 -6.60
CA GLY A 77 -2.67 0.19 -7.89
C GLY A 77 -3.53 1.45 -7.78
N HIS A 78 -3.94 1.96 -8.94
CA HIS A 78 -4.85 3.11 -9.00
C HIS A 78 -6.18 2.78 -8.32
N LEU A 79 -6.63 3.67 -7.44
CA LEU A 79 -7.84 3.50 -6.65
C LEU A 79 -8.91 4.51 -7.09
N GLN A 80 -10.06 3.99 -7.51
CA GLN A 80 -11.24 4.80 -7.81
C GLN A 80 -12.00 5.15 -6.53
N THR A 81 -12.54 6.37 -6.44
CA THR A 81 -13.27 6.85 -5.26
C THR A 81 -14.45 5.97 -4.86
N ASN A 82 -15.18 5.43 -5.83
CA ASN A 82 -16.33 4.53 -5.59
C ASN A 82 -15.92 3.15 -5.03
N LYS A 83 -14.64 2.81 -5.04
CA LYS A 83 -14.12 1.54 -4.53
C LYS A 83 -13.51 1.65 -3.12
N VAL A 84 -13.26 2.84 -2.64
CA VAL A 84 -12.62 3.13 -1.33
C VAL A 84 -13.32 2.39 -0.19
N LYS A 85 -14.62 2.42 -0.15
CA LYS A 85 -15.44 1.79 0.90
C LYS A 85 -15.19 0.29 1.11
N TYR A 86 -14.68 -0.40 0.09
CA TYR A 86 -14.44 -1.84 0.16
C TYR A 86 -13.10 -2.19 0.81
N ILE A 87 -12.13 -1.28 0.80
CA ILE A 87 -10.77 -1.57 1.27
C ILE A 87 -10.36 -0.82 2.54
N VAL A 88 -10.99 0.29 2.87
CA VAL A 88 -10.72 1.00 4.12
C VAL A 88 -11.05 0.11 5.31
N GLY A 89 -10.11 -0.02 6.24
CA GLY A 89 -10.19 -0.93 7.37
C GLY A 89 -9.71 -2.36 7.07
N LYS A 90 -9.45 -2.70 5.81
CA LYS A 90 -8.87 -3.98 5.38
C LYS A 90 -7.42 -3.85 4.92
N THR A 91 -7.02 -2.68 4.47
CA THR A 91 -5.67 -2.39 4.00
C THR A 91 -4.83 -1.69 5.05
N ALA A 92 -3.56 -2.10 5.18
CA ALA A 92 -2.58 -1.43 6.02
C ALA A 92 -2.15 -0.08 5.42
N LEU A 93 -2.05 0.00 4.10
CA LEU A 93 -1.57 1.19 3.40
C LEU A 93 -2.17 1.29 2.00
N ILE A 94 -2.63 2.48 1.63
CA ILE A 94 -3.07 2.83 0.28
C ILE A 94 -2.00 3.71 -0.34
N HIS A 95 -1.34 3.24 -1.42
CA HIS A 95 -0.16 3.88 -2.01
C HIS A 95 -0.47 4.97 -3.04
N SER A 96 -1.67 4.97 -3.61
CA SER A 96 -1.98 5.71 -4.84
C SER A 96 -2.95 6.87 -4.62
N VAL A 97 -2.78 7.62 -3.54
CA VAL A 97 -3.63 8.79 -3.29
C VAL A 97 -3.13 9.95 -4.13
N ASP A 98 -3.78 10.17 -5.25
CA ASP A 98 -3.38 11.08 -6.34
C ASP A 98 -4.30 12.30 -6.49
N SER A 99 -5.29 12.47 -5.61
CA SER A 99 -6.20 13.61 -5.64
C SER A 99 -6.76 13.94 -4.26
N LEU A 100 -7.14 15.19 -4.07
CA LEU A 100 -7.82 15.66 -2.86
C LEU A 100 -9.15 14.91 -2.66
N LYS A 101 -9.92 14.75 -3.73
CA LYS A 101 -11.20 14.02 -3.68
C LYS A 101 -11.04 12.60 -3.17
N LEU A 102 -10.00 11.89 -3.61
CA LEU A 102 -9.71 10.53 -3.17
C LEU A 102 -9.34 10.53 -1.68
N ALA A 103 -8.48 11.44 -1.25
CA ALA A 103 -8.07 11.58 0.15
C ALA A 103 -9.28 11.87 1.06
N GLU A 104 -10.15 12.78 0.69
CA GLU A 104 -11.38 13.11 1.43
C GLU A 104 -12.34 11.91 1.51
N THR A 105 -12.45 11.14 0.43
CA THR A 105 -13.28 9.93 0.40
C THR A 105 -12.73 8.87 1.35
N ILE A 106 -11.41 8.67 1.38
CA ILE A 106 -10.74 7.74 2.29
C ILE A 106 -10.98 8.16 3.75
N GLU A 107 -10.80 9.43 4.07
CA GLU A 107 -11.04 9.97 5.41
C GLU A 107 -12.49 9.76 5.86
N LYS A 108 -13.44 10.07 5.00
CA LYS A 108 -14.86 9.87 5.27
C LYS A 108 -15.20 8.41 5.56
N GLU A 109 -14.69 7.47 4.77
CA GLU A 109 -14.91 6.04 4.98
C GLU A 109 -14.19 5.52 6.24
N ALA A 110 -12.99 6.02 6.53
CA ALA A 110 -12.27 5.67 7.76
C ALA A 110 -13.03 6.16 9.00
N ALA A 111 -13.56 7.38 8.97
CA ALA A 111 -14.38 7.92 10.05
C ALA A 111 -15.65 7.09 10.28
N LYS A 112 -16.35 6.70 9.20
CA LYS A 112 -17.54 5.83 9.31
C LYS A 112 -17.24 4.49 9.96
N LYS A 113 -16.06 3.93 9.70
CA LYS A 113 -15.63 2.64 10.24
C LYS A 113 -14.89 2.76 11.59
N ASN A 114 -14.75 3.97 12.09
CA ASN A 114 -14.02 4.29 13.31
C ASN A 114 -12.61 3.67 13.32
N CYS A 115 -11.89 3.84 12.22
CA CYS A 115 -10.53 3.33 12.05
C CYS A 115 -9.60 4.41 11.49
N VAL A 116 -8.29 4.18 11.62
CA VAL A 116 -7.25 5.01 11.01
C VAL A 116 -6.74 4.30 9.76
N GLN A 117 -6.68 5.00 8.65
CA GLN A 117 -6.15 4.48 7.40
C GLN A 117 -4.87 5.21 7.00
N ASP A 118 -3.77 4.49 6.93
CA ASP A 118 -2.51 5.01 6.44
C ASP A 118 -2.54 5.15 4.91
N ILE A 119 -2.01 6.25 4.41
CA ILE A 119 -1.96 6.55 2.98
C ILE A 119 -0.60 7.10 2.57
N LEU A 120 -0.21 6.85 1.31
CA LEU A 120 0.87 7.55 0.63
C LEU A 120 0.28 8.46 -0.43
N VAL A 121 0.66 9.72 -0.41
CA VAL A 121 0.27 10.69 -1.43
C VAL A 121 1.22 10.58 -2.61
N GLU A 122 0.65 10.31 -3.76
CA GLU A 122 1.39 10.26 -5.02
C GLU A 122 1.52 11.66 -5.61
N VAL A 123 2.76 12.12 -5.79
CA VAL A 123 3.07 13.45 -6.33
C VAL A 123 3.76 13.33 -7.68
N ASN A 124 3.21 13.97 -8.69
CA ASN A 124 3.82 14.02 -10.02
C ASN A 124 4.88 15.14 -10.09
N VAL A 125 6.06 14.87 -9.56
CA VAL A 125 7.16 15.82 -9.48
C VAL A 125 7.69 16.22 -10.85
N ALA A 126 7.74 15.28 -11.79
CA ALA A 126 8.19 15.50 -13.16
C ALA A 126 7.19 16.25 -14.02
N GLN A 127 5.95 16.44 -13.54
CA GLN A 127 4.85 17.11 -14.25
C GLN A 127 4.53 16.49 -15.62
N GLU A 128 4.67 15.18 -15.72
CA GLU A 128 4.31 14.43 -16.93
C GLU A 128 2.77 14.29 -17.01
N GLU A 129 2.17 14.81 -18.06
CA GLU A 129 0.70 14.80 -18.25
C GLU A 129 0.10 13.39 -18.32
N SER A 130 0.87 12.41 -18.78
CA SER A 130 0.45 11.01 -18.91
C SER A 130 0.46 10.22 -17.60
N LYS A 131 0.99 10.79 -16.51
CA LYS A 131 1.10 10.11 -15.21
C LYS A 131 0.10 10.64 -14.20
N PHE A 132 -0.32 9.76 -13.29
CA PHE A 132 -1.11 10.10 -12.12
C PHE A 132 -0.25 10.83 -11.10
N GLY A 133 -0.89 11.43 -10.13
CA GLY A 133 -0.25 12.11 -9.02
C GLY A 133 -0.72 13.56 -8.87
N LEU A 134 -0.65 14.04 -7.64
CA LEU A 134 -0.91 15.46 -7.34
C LEU A 134 0.19 16.32 -7.94
N LYS A 135 -0.18 17.51 -8.34
CA LYS A 135 0.79 18.57 -8.62
C LYS A 135 1.49 18.97 -7.32
N VAL A 136 2.74 19.42 -7.43
CA VAL A 136 3.54 19.82 -6.25
C VAL A 136 2.84 20.88 -5.40
N ASP A 137 2.16 21.83 -6.02
CA ASP A 137 1.41 22.91 -5.35
C ASP A 137 0.12 22.45 -4.68
N GLU A 138 -0.38 21.25 -4.96
CA GLU A 138 -1.56 20.67 -4.33
C GLU A 138 -1.27 19.92 -3.03
N VAL A 139 0.00 19.61 -2.74
CA VAL A 139 0.40 18.79 -1.60
C VAL A 139 0.17 19.48 -0.26
N ILE A 140 0.54 20.75 -0.13
CA ILE A 140 0.37 21.51 1.12
C ILE A 140 -1.10 21.66 1.48
N PRO A 141 -2.01 22.10 0.55
CA PRO A 141 -3.42 22.13 0.84
C PRO A 141 -3.99 20.80 1.30
N LEU A 142 -3.58 19.71 0.69
CA LEU A 142 -4.01 18.37 1.08
C LEU A 142 -3.52 18.01 2.49
N SER A 143 -2.27 18.27 2.82
CA SER A 143 -1.72 17.97 4.14
C SER A 143 -2.40 18.75 5.27
N LEU A 144 -2.79 19.99 5.03
CA LEU A 144 -3.51 20.81 6.00
C LEU A 144 -4.92 20.30 6.33
N ILE A 145 -5.55 19.60 5.40
CA ILE A 145 -6.87 18.99 5.61
C ILE A 145 -6.75 17.67 6.41
N HIS A 146 -5.65 16.94 6.24
CA HIS A 146 -5.46 15.57 6.76
C HIS A 146 -4.43 15.49 7.90
N ILE A 147 -4.20 16.57 8.66
CA ILE A 147 -3.29 16.61 9.81
C ILE A 147 -3.80 15.73 10.95
N SER A 148 -5.11 15.62 11.10
CA SER A 148 -5.74 14.86 12.18
C SER A 148 -6.18 13.49 11.71
N GLU A 149 -6.16 12.53 12.61
CA GLU A 149 -6.82 11.24 12.42
C GLU A 149 -8.27 11.43 11.96
N PRO A 150 -8.82 10.52 11.12
CA PRO A 150 -8.42 9.11 11.02
C PRO A 150 -7.47 8.76 9.87
N THR A 151 -6.89 9.72 9.19
CA THR A 151 -5.98 9.44 8.06
C THR A 151 -4.56 9.86 8.42
N ARG A 152 -3.59 8.95 8.24
CA ARG A 152 -2.17 9.23 8.35
C ARG A 152 -1.56 9.36 6.97
N LEU A 153 -0.76 10.41 6.81
CA LEU A 153 -0.26 10.87 5.52
C LEU A 153 1.26 10.70 5.42
N ASP A 154 1.70 10.00 4.39
CA ASP A 154 3.07 10.04 3.90
C ASP A 154 3.09 10.44 2.42
N VAL A 155 4.18 11.02 1.96
CA VAL A 155 4.32 11.52 0.58
C VAL A 155 5.35 10.71 -0.18
N ILE A 156 4.99 10.26 -1.38
CA ILE A 156 5.89 9.63 -2.34
C ILE A 156 5.89 10.39 -3.67
N SER A 157 6.98 10.34 -4.37
CA SER A 157 7.14 10.96 -5.70
C SER A 157 7.28 9.91 -6.81
#